data_de41b9f3afb22cbc711fa07d44f3be35
#
_entry.id   de41b9f3afb22cbc711fa07d44f3be35
#
_cell.length_a   1.000
_cell.length_b   1.000
_cell.length_c   1.000
_cell.angle_alpha   90.00
_cell.angle_beta   90.00
_cell.angle_gamma   90.00
#
_symmetry.space_group_name_H-M   'P 1'
#
loop_
_entity.id
_entity.type
_entity.pdbx_description
1 polymer ?
#
loop_
_entity_poly.entity_id
_entity_poly.type
_entity_poly.pdbx_seq_one_letter_code
_entity_poly.pdbx_strand_id
1 'polypeptide(L)'
;MKLDIPLAKFPILATNCIEKAEVGLSRSLTTARISRINDRKRFELRMNGVNIGSTSLVYTLFGAGTKLNSVDEDHVHFVIGSSIPSTFSLYGKSVVASPQNAAMLVSPKQFQIERPEGSEVLALRTSQSNLLYHFEELTGRHHRGSLIFDHTI
;
A
#
# COMPACT_ATOMS: atom_id res chain seq x y z
N MET A 1 -1.33 13.90 23.40
CA MET A 1 -2.43 13.75 22.41
C MET A 1 -2.33 12.34 21.84
N LYS A 2 -3.30 11.46 22.10
CA LYS A 2 -3.36 10.16 21.41
C LYS A 2 -3.72 10.48 19.97
N LEU A 3 -2.80 10.29 19.05
CA LEU A 3 -3.14 10.33 17.62
C LEU A 3 -4.16 9.20 17.38
N ASP A 4 -5.33 9.56 16.89
CA ASP A 4 -6.34 8.55 16.54
C ASP A 4 -5.80 7.68 15.41
N ILE A 5 -5.85 6.38 15.62
CA ILE A 5 -5.42 5.41 14.60
C ILE A 5 -6.34 5.55 13.39
N PRO A 6 -5.81 5.77 12.18
CA PRO A 6 -6.62 5.88 10.99
C PRO A 6 -7.55 4.67 10.80
N LEU A 7 -8.79 4.93 10.43
CA LEU A 7 -9.81 3.90 10.17
C LEU A 7 -10.05 2.92 11.34
N ALA A 8 -9.84 3.34 12.59
CA ALA A 8 -9.95 2.48 13.77
C ALA A 8 -11.33 1.83 13.93
N LYS A 9 -12.39 2.43 13.38
CA LYS A 9 -13.76 1.90 13.38
C LYS A 9 -13.98 0.75 12.37
N PHE A 10 -13.01 0.50 11.49
CA PHE A 10 -13.08 -0.49 10.41
C PHE A 10 -11.90 -1.47 10.49
N PRO A 11 -11.79 -2.26 11.58
CA PRO A 11 -10.68 -3.20 11.73
C PRO A 11 -10.82 -4.34 10.71
N ILE A 12 -9.71 -4.67 10.03
CA ILE A 12 -9.59 -5.81 9.12
C ILE A 12 -8.88 -6.96 9.81
N LEU A 13 -7.70 -6.68 10.39
CA LEU A 13 -6.83 -7.70 10.95
C LEU A 13 -5.88 -7.09 11.99
N ALA A 14 -5.67 -7.83 13.08
CA ALA A 14 -4.53 -7.65 13.97
C ALA A 14 -3.90 -9.01 14.21
N THR A 15 -2.63 -9.19 13.88
CA THR A 15 -1.98 -10.49 13.97
C THR A 15 -0.48 -10.37 14.22
N ASN A 16 0.07 -11.40 14.84
CA ASN A 16 1.52 -11.63 14.98
C ASN A 16 2.00 -12.85 14.19
N CYS A 17 1.14 -13.40 13.34
CA CYS A 17 1.42 -14.53 12.47
C CYS A 17 1.60 -14.03 11.04
N ILE A 18 2.76 -14.33 10.43
CA ILE A 18 3.12 -13.87 9.08
C ILE A 18 2.14 -14.42 8.04
N GLU A 19 1.78 -15.69 8.12
CA GLU A 19 0.87 -16.34 7.18
C GLU A 19 -0.51 -15.68 7.18
N LYS A 20 -1.04 -15.33 8.37
CA LYS A 20 -2.30 -14.59 8.48
C LYS A 20 -2.18 -13.18 7.91
N ALA A 21 -1.04 -12.54 8.11
CA ALA A 21 -0.75 -11.22 7.56
C ALA A 21 -0.72 -11.25 6.02
N GLU A 22 -0.05 -12.23 5.42
CA GLU A 22 0.00 -12.42 3.97
C GLU A 22 -1.40 -12.61 3.38
N VAL A 23 -2.25 -13.43 4.02
CA VAL A 23 -3.65 -13.61 3.60
C VAL A 23 -4.44 -12.31 3.71
N GLY A 24 -4.28 -11.56 4.79
CA GLY A 24 -4.97 -10.28 4.99
C GLY A 24 -4.55 -9.23 3.94
N LEU A 25 -3.26 -9.11 3.67
CA LEU A 25 -2.73 -8.22 2.64
C LEU A 25 -3.25 -8.59 1.24
N SER A 26 -3.25 -9.88 0.91
CA SER A 26 -3.70 -10.37 -0.39
C SER A 26 -5.19 -10.06 -0.67
N ARG A 27 -6.02 -10.02 0.37
CA ARG A 27 -7.44 -9.70 0.24
C ARG A 27 -7.72 -8.20 0.13
N SER A 28 -6.88 -7.37 0.74
CA SER A 28 -7.17 -5.95 0.93
C SER A 28 -6.30 -5.02 0.10
N LEU A 29 -5.08 -5.41 -0.22
CA LEU A 29 -4.10 -4.57 -0.92
C LEU A 29 -3.41 -5.30 -2.07
N THR A 30 -2.50 -6.22 -1.75
CA THR A 30 -1.62 -6.85 -2.74
C THR A 30 -1.15 -8.20 -2.24
N THR A 31 -1.00 -9.13 -3.15
CA THR A 31 -0.36 -10.41 -2.81
C THR A 31 1.09 -10.15 -2.42
N ALA A 32 1.45 -10.48 -1.21
CA ALA A 32 2.78 -10.24 -0.66
C ALA A 32 3.34 -11.47 0.05
N ARG A 33 4.67 -11.61 -0.02
CA ARG A 33 5.45 -12.48 0.85
C ARG A 33 6.24 -11.63 1.81
N ILE A 34 6.12 -11.93 3.09
CA ILE A 34 6.71 -11.17 4.17
C ILE A 34 7.96 -11.86 4.68
N SER A 35 9.06 -11.13 4.79
CA SER A 35 10.26 -11.51 5.51
C SER A 35 10.61 -10.47 6.56
N ARG A 36 11.18 -10.90 7.68
CA ARG A 36 11.64 -9.98 8.73
C ARG A 36 13.05 -9.49 8.41
N ILE A 37 13.30 -8.20 8.63
CA ILE A 37 14.64 -7.62 8.45
C ILE A 37 15.56 -8.07 9.60
N ASN A 38 15.01 -8.18 10.82
CA ASN A 38 15.72 -8.73 11.95
C ASN A 38 14.77 -9.51 12.87
N ASP A 39 15.32 -10.43 13.67
CA ASP A 39 14.55 -11.31 14.55
C ASP A 39 14.41 -10.78 16.00
N ARG A 40 14.91 -9.59 16.27
CA ARG A 40 14.94 -9.03 17.64
C ARG A 40 13.57 -8.64 18.17
N LYS A 41 12.63 -8.27 17.27
CA LYS A 41 11.26 -7.91 17.65
C LYS A 41 10.26 -8.90 17.11
N ARG A 42 9.20 -9.13 17.87
CA ARG A 42 8.08 -9.96 17.45
C ARG A 42 7.38 -9.28 16.28
N PHE A 43 7.05 -10.05 15.25
CA PHE A 43 6.22 -9.57 14.15
C PHE A 43 4.83 -9.15 14.67
N GLU A 44 4.35 -8.03 14.20
CA GLU A 44 3.00 -7.54 14.43
C GLU A 44 2.53 -6.78 13.18
N LEU A 45 1.31 -7.05 12.76
CA LEU A 45 0.61 -6.28 11.74
C LEU A 45 -0.77 -5.90 12.26
N ARG A 46 -1.10 -4.63 12.11
CA ARG A 46 -2.46 -4.10 12.26
C ARG A 46 -2.92 -3.54 10.93
N MET A 47 -4.14 -3.89 10.54
CA MET A 47 -4.80 -3.40 9.34
C MET A 47 -6.20 -2.92 9.66
N ASN A 48 -6.52 -1.72 9.20
CA ASN A 48 -7.87 -1.17 9.20
C ASN A 48 -8.20 -0.74 7.77
N GLY A 49 -9.46 -0.81 7.36
CA GLY A 49 -9.79 -0.37 6.00
C GLY A 49 -11.25 -0.41 5.66
N VAL A 50 -11.57 0.26 4.58
CA VAL A 50 -12.93 0.37 4.05
C VAL A 50 -12.89 0.30 2.52
N ASN A 51 -13.92 -0.32 1.96
CA ASN A 51 -14.16 -0.30 0.52
C ASN A 51 -15.21 0.76 0.19
N ILE A 52 -14.92 1.59 -0.79
CA ILE A 52 -15.81 2.61 -1.32
C ILE A 52 -15.98 2.32 -2.82
N GLY A 53 -17.03 1.58 -3.16
CA GLY A 53 -17.21 1.04 -4.51
C GLY A 53 -16.06 0.08 -4.86
N SER A 54 -15.38 0.34 -5.97
CA SER A 54 -14.21 -0.42 -6.45
C SER A 54 -12.87 0.04 -5.86
N THR A 55 -12.88 1.01 -4.96
CA THR A 55 -11.69 1.57 -4.33
C THR A 55 -11.57 1.12 -2.90
N SER A 56 -10.38 0.70 -2.49
CA SER A 56 -10.07 0.35 -1.10
C SER A 56 -9.19 1.42 -0.47
N LEU A 57 -9.50 1.81 0.75
CA LEU A 57 -8.65 2.64 1.59
C LEU A 57 -8.21 1.80 2.79
N VAL A 58 -6.91 1.56 2.93
CA VAL A 58 -6.35 0.63 3.91
C VAL A 58 -5.20 1.29 4.66
N TYR A 59 -5.30 1.26 5.96
CA TYR A 59 -4.22 1.62 6.88
C TYR A 59 -3.50 0.36 7.33
N THR A 60 -2.17 0.40 7.38
CA THR A 60 -1.32 -0.67 7.90
C THR A 60 -0.24 -0.14 8.84
N LEU A 61 -0.06 -0.82 9.97
CA LEU A 61 1.05 -0.61 10.91
C LEU A 61 1.84 -1.91 11.03
N PHE A 62 3.15 -1.83 10.85
CA PHE A 62 4.08 -2.93 11.08
C PHE A 62 4.90 -2.67 12.35
N GLY A 63 4.73 -3.52 13.35
CA GLY A 63 5.45 -3.40 14.64
C GLY A 63 6.90 -3.84 14.59
N ALA A 64 7.32 -4.57 13.57
CA ALA A 64 8.70 -4.99 13.34
C ALA A 64 9.16 -4.62 11.94
N GLY A 65 10.47 -4.43 11.75
CA GLY A 65 11.05 -4.22 10.43
C GLY A 65 10.80 -5.39 9.50
N THR A 66 10.18 -5.14 8.35
CA THR A 66 9.78 -6.16 7.38
C THR A 66 10.12 -5.76 5.96
N LYS A 67 10.32 -6.76 5.14
CA LYS A 67 10.47 -6.66 3.71
C LYS A 67 9.37 -7.47 3.05
N LEU A 68 8.61 -6.84 2.16
CA LEU A 68 7.54 -7.48 1.42
C LEU A 68 7.95 -7.58 -0.04
N ASN A 69 7.81 -8.78 -0.61
CA ASN A 69 7.86 -8.99 -2.05
C ASN A 69 6.42 -9.11 -2.54
N SER A 70 5.98 -8.15 -3.34
CA SER A 70 4.59 -7.99 -3.72
C SER A 70 4.38 -8.11 -5.21
N VAL A 71 3.19 -8.57 -5.59
CA VAL A 71 2.72 -8.67 -6.97
C VAL A 71 1.33 -8.06 -7.07
N ASP A 72 1.14 -7.14 -7.99
CA ASP A 72 -0.17 -6.62 -8.36
C ASP A 72 -0.14 -6.15 -9.82
N GLU A 73 -0.99 -6.72 -10.67
CA GLU A 73 -0.96 -6.44 -12.11
C GLU A 73 -2.03 -5.43 -12.55
N ASP A 74 -3.08 -5.23 -11.76
CA ASP A 74 -4.31 -4.57 -12.22
C ASP A 74 -4.64 -3.27 -11.50
N HIS A 75 -3.89 -2.92 -10.47
CA HIS A 75 -4.26 -1.80 -9.60
C HIS A 75 -3.26 -0.67 -9.59
N VAL A 76 -3.79 0.49 -9.25
CA VAL A 76 -3.02 1.68 -8.91
C VAL A 76 -3.08 1.85 -7.40
N HIS A 77 -1.92 2.07 -6.81
CA HIS A 77 -1.78 2.34 -5.38
C HIS A 77 -1.28 3.77 -5.19
N PHE A 78 -2.00 4.54 -4.41
CA PHE A 78 -1.56 5.83 -3.90
C PHE A 78 -1.26 5.67 -2.41
N VAL A 79 -0.02 5.92 -2.01
CA VAL A 79 0.48 5.55 -0.69
C VAL A 79 1.06 6.75 0.02
N ILE A 80 0.56 7.04 1.21
CA ILE A 80 1.07 8.05 2.13
C ILE A 80 1.71 7.33 3.31
N GLY A 81 2.96 7.67 3.62
CA GLY A 81 3.70 7.14 4.78
C GLY A 81 3.57 8.02 6.01
N SER A 82 3.95 7.46 7.16
CA SER A 82 4.12 8.18 8.42
C SER A 82 5.50 8.84 8.51
N SER A 83 5.81 9.42 9.66
CA SER A 83 7.15 9.96 9.98
C SER A 83 8.28 8.91 9.91
N ILE A 84 7.93 7.63 9.99
CA ILE A 84 8.84 6.51 9.71
C ILE A 84 8.58 6.08 8.26
N PRO A 85 9.42 6.51 7.29
CA PRO A 85 9.13 6.33 5.88
C PRO A 85 9.25 4.88 5.45
N SER A 86 8.46 4.50 4.46
CA SER A 86 8.52 3.19 3.80
C SER A 86 9.10 3.35 2.40
N THR A 87 9.95 2.41 1.98
CA THR A 87 10.59 2.44 0.66
C THR A 87 9.97 1.40 -0.26
N PHE A 88 9.58 1.84 -1.44
CA PHE A 88 9.03 1.02 -2.51
C PHE A 88 10.04 0.94 -3.64
N SER A 89 10.43 -0.26 -4.02
CA SER A 89 11.39 -0.50 -5.12
C SER A 89 10.70 -1.27 -6.24
N LEU A 90 10.69 -0.67 -7.44
CA LEU A 90 10.11 -1.27 -8.64
C LEU A 90 10.91 -0.84 -9.88
N TYR A 91 11.11 -1.76 -10.80
CA TYR A 91 11.83 -1.53 -12.05
C TYR A 91 13.22 -0.85 -11.86
N GLY A 92 13.94 -1.23 -10.79
CA GLY A 92 15.26 -0.65 -10.48
C GLY A 92 15.23 0.78 -9.92
N LYS A 93 14.05 1.34 -9.65
CA LYS A 93 13.87 2.64 -9.02
C LYS A 93 13.30 2.48 -7.61
N SER A 94 13.61 3.40 -6.73
CA SER A 94 13.05 3.45 -5.38
C SER A 94 12.29 4.74 -5.16
N VAL A 95 11.14 4.61 -4.51
CA VAL A 95 10.26 5.72 -4.11
C VAL A 95 10.01 5.62 -2.62
N VAL A 96 10.07 6.74 -1.93
CA VAL A 96 9.87 6.81 -0.48
C VAL A 96 8.52 7.44 -0.18
N ALA A 97 7.66 6.70 0.52
CA ALA A 97 6.42 7.24 1.05
C ALA A 97 6.64 7.80 2.45
N SER A 98 6.34 9.07 2.64
CA SER A 98 6.46 9.83 3.88
C SER A 98 5.27 10.81 4.00
N PRO A 99 5.15 11.59 5.08
CA PRO A 99 4.12 12.63 5.16
C PRO A 99 4.25 13.73 4.11
N GLN A 100 5.45 13.94 3.56
CA GLN A 100 5.74 14.99 2.56
C GLN A 100 5.72 14.47 1.13
N ASN A 101 5.87 13.16 0.94
CA ASN A 101 5.96 12.53 -0.38
C ASN A 101 5.07 11.30 -0.42
N ALA A 102 4.04 11.34 -1.25
CA ALA A 102 3.25 10.15 -1.55
C ALA A 102 3.96 9.32 -2.64
N ALA A 103 3.80 8.01 -2.56
CA ALA A 103 4.24 7.10 -3.62
C ALA A 103 3.02 6.69 -4.47
N MET A 104 3.16 6.77 -5.79
CA MET A 104 2.17 6.26 -6.73
C MET A 104 2.74 5.05 -7.48
N LEU A 105 2.07 3.92 -7.38
CA LEU A 105 2.45 2.67 -8.02
C LEU A 105 1.37 2.28 -9.01
N VAL A 106 1.72 2.23 -10.29
CA VAL A 106 0.77 1.91 -11.37
C VAL A 106 1.03 0.51 -11.87
N SER A 107 0.09 -0.40 -11.64
CA SER A 107 0.15 -1.80 -12.07
C SER A 107 1.53 -2.42 -11.91
N PRO A 108 2.12 -2.36 -10.70
CA PRO A 108 3.47 -2.86 -10.48
C PRO A 108 3.44 -4.38 -10.49
N LYS A 109 3.92 -5.00 -11.59
CA LYS A 109 3.95 -6.47 -11.75
C LYS A 109 4.67 -7.14 -10.59
N GLN A 110 5.85 -6.61 -10.24
CA GLN A 110 6.62 -7.02 -9.06
C GLN A 110 7.25 -5.80 -8.44
N PHE A 111 7.13 -5.69 -7.13
CA PHE A 111 7.75 -4.62 -6.36
C PHE A 111 8.11 -5.09 -4.96
N GLN A 112 9.04 -4.41 -4.38
CA GLN A 112 9.52 -4.69 -3.03
C GLN A 112 9.21 -3.50 -2.14
N ILE A 113 8.79 -3.78 -0.90
CA ILE A 113 8.51 -2.76 0.09
C ILE A 113 9.39 -3.03 1.31
N GLU A 114 10.16 -2.04 1.73
CA GLU A 114 10.82 -2.04 3.02
C GLU A 114 10.01 -1.20 4.00
N ARG A 115 9.56 -1.86 5.06
CA ARG A 115 8.77 -1.31 6.15
C ARG A 115 9.62 -1.32 7.42
N PRO A 116 10.20 -0.18 7.83
CA PRO A 116 10.87 -0.09 9.10
C PRO A 116 9.93 -0.38 10.27
N GLU A 117 10.49 -0.72 11.41
CA GLU A 117 9.75 -0.91 12.64
C GLU A 117 8.90 0.32 12.97
N GLY A 118 7.64 0.09 13.32
CA GLY A 118 6.67 1.15 13.64
C GLY A 118 6.19 1.96 12.44
N SER A 119 6.54 1.57 11.21
CA SER A 119 6.09 2.27 10.02
C SER A 119 4.58 2.11 9.81
N GLU A 120 3.95 3.22 9.48
CA GLU A 120 2.53 3.30 9.18
C GLU A 120 2.33 3.78 7.74
N VAL A 121 1.34 3.24 7.08
CA VAL A 121 0.98 3.62 5.71
C VAL A 121 -0.54 3.67 5.57
N LEU A 122 -1.02 4.71 4.92
CA LEU A 122 -2.36 4.78 4.38
C LEU A 122 -2.29 4.61 2.87
N ALA A 123 -2.92 3.57 2.35
CA ALA A 123 -2.94 3.23 0.93
C ALA A 123 -4.35 3.31 0.37
N LEU A 124 -4.50 4.03 -0.72
CA LEU A 124 -5.67 3.98 -1.58
C LEU A 124 -5.35 3.07 -2.75
N ARG A 125 -6.20 2.08 -3.02
CA ARG A 125 -6.08 1.13 -4.12
C ARG A 125 -7.31 1.16 -4.98
N THR A 126 -7.13 1.31 -6.28
CA THR A 126 -8.21 1.23 -7.26
C THR A 126 -7.75 0.48 -8.51
N SER A 127 -8.68 -0.08 -9.30
CA SER A 127 -8.29 -0.70 -10.57
C SER A 127 -7.85 0.35 -11.58
N GLN A 128 -6.92 0.00 -12.46
CA GLN A 128 -6.47 0.89 -13.53
C GLN A 128 -7.63 1.24 -14.47
N SER A 129 -8.52 0.28 -14.76
CA SER A 129 -9.70 0.52 -15.58
C SER A 129 -10.68 1.51 -14.94
N ASN A 130 -10.89 1.43 -13.62
CA ASN A 130 -11.76 2.38 -12.93
C ASN A 130 -11.18 3.80 -12.95
N LEU A 131 -9.87 3.92 -12.72
CA LEU A 131 -9.20 5.23 -12.79
C LEU A 131 -9.27 5.82 -14.20
N LEU A 132 -9.04 4.99 -15.23
CA LEU A 132 -9.13 5.41 -16.63
C LEU A 132 -10.54 5.86 -16.99
N TYR A 133 -11.56 5.10 -16.56
CA TYR A 133 -12.96 5.48 -16.80
C TYR A 133 -13.29 6.87 -16.24
N HIS A 134 -12.93 7.14 -14.99
CA HIS A 134 -13.15 8.46 -14.39
C HIS A 134 -12.32 9.57 -15.04
N PHE A 135 -11.09 9.27 -15.47
CA PHE A 135 -10.29 10.22 -16.22
C PHE A 135 -10.97 10.62 -17.54
N GLU A 136 -11.50 9.66 -18.29
CA GLU A 136 -12.22 9.90 -19.53
C GLU A 136 -13.52 10.69 -19.29
N GLU A 137 -14.28 10.37 -18.25
CA GLU A 137 -15.48 11.13 -17.88
C GLU A 137 -15.15 12.61 -17.55
N LEU A 138 -14.09 12.86 -16.80
CA LEU A 138 -13.70 14.20 -16.38
C LEU A 138 -13.12 15.04 -17.54
N THR A 139 -12.40 14.42 -18.45
CA THR A 139 -11.69 15.12 -19.54
C THR A 139 -12.43 15.14 -20.86
N GLY A 140 -13.43 14.27 -21.05
CA GLY A 140 -14.10 14.03 -22.31
C GLY A 140 -13.18 13.44 -23.39
N ARG A 141 -12.05 12.90 -23.03
CA ARG A 141 -11.04 12.35 -23.94
C ARG A 141 -10.87 10.86 -23.73
N HIS A 142 -11.02 10.09 -24.80
CA HIS A 142 -10.65 8.68 -24.77
C HIS A 142 -9.13 8.53 -24.72
N HIS A 143 -8.65 7.79 -23.73
CA HIS A 143 -7.24 7.47 -23.57
C HIS A 143 -6.96 6.07 -24.15
N ARG A 144 -5.98 6.00 -25.05
CA ARG A 144 -5.50 4.72 -25.61
C ARG A 144 -4.16 4.36 -24.99
N GLY A 145 -4.12 3.28 -24.24
CA GLY A 145 -2.92 2.78 -23.57
C GLY A 145 -2.96 2.88 -22.05
N SER A 146 -1.84 2.60 -21.42
CA SER A 146 -1.69 2.66 -19.95
C SER A 146 -1.51 4.10 -19.47
N LEU A 147 -2.12 4.43 -18.35
CA LEU A 147 -1.84 5.69 -17.65
C LEU A 147 -0.40 5.64 -17.12
N ILE A 148 0.35 6.71 -17.37
CA ILE A 148 1.72 6.88 -16.88
C ILE A 148 1.69 8.03 -15.87
N PHE A 149 2.18 7.77 -14.67
CA PHE A 149 2.31 8.75 -13.61
C PHE A 149 3.76 8.84 -13.16
N ASP A 150 4.14 10.00 -12.65
CA ASP A 150 5.32 10.06 -11.78
C ASP A 150 5.09 9.24 -10.53
N HIS A 151 6.08 8.46 -10.13
CA HIS A 151 5.98 7.59 -8.95
C HIS A 151 6.06 8.37 -7.62
N THR A 152 6.43 9.65 -7.67
CA THR A 152 6.52 10.54 -6.51
C THR A 152 5.64 11.77 -6.71
N ILE A 153 4.80 12.05 -5.74
CA ILE A 153 3.93 13.23 -5.70
C ILE A 153 4.19 13.98 -4.39
#